data_9cebfa675cce829ca65a82ed859861fa
#
_entry.id   9cebfa675cce829ca65a82ed859861fa
#
_cell.length_a   1.000
_cell.length_b   1.000
_cell.length_c   1.000
_cell.angle_alpha   90.00
_cell.angle_beta   90.00
_cell.angle_gamma   90.00
#
_symmetry.space_group_name_H-M   'P 1'
#
loop_
_entity.id
_entity.type
_entity.pdbx_description
1 polymer ?
#
loop_
_entity_poly.entity_id
_entity_poly.type
_entity_poly.pdbx_seq_one_letter_code
_entity_poly.pdbx_strand_id
1 'polypeptide(L)'
;PASLAATLDINCDCKEYIIDYLERAFPTRQMRVFKDDTGTPRSLPMVSDDGHPVYNPEAEAARDTLIEKLCAMPPIMSALDALLEHFGHDNVAEVTGRTKRLITASDGRQKLESRSARTSQAEAAAFMAGKKRMLVFSDAGGTGRSYHASLDVLNQEQRVHLLLEPGWRADRAIQGLGRTHRTHQATTPLFRPVTTDCKGELRFTSTIARRLDSLGALTRGQRQTGGQGLFDPADNLESEYACAALLSWFDLLAAGKLASTTLDDFQHRTGLELCDKDGVLKDEMPPIQRWLNRILALPIALQNSIFDEFLSLIETRVSA
;
A
#
# COMPACT_ATOMS: atom_id res chain seq x y z
N PRO A 1 15.23 -27.27 -4.66
CA PRO A 1 14.72 -26.44 -3.55
C PRO A 1 13.51 -25.61 -3.96
N ALA A 2 13.48 -25.04 -5.17
CA ALA A 2 12.36 -24.24 -5.69
C ALA A 2 11.05 -25.03 -5.83
N SER A 3 11.11 -26.34 -6.06
CA SER A 3 9.91 -27.19 -6.19
C SER A 3 9.19 -27.45 -4.86
N LEU A 4 9.90 -27.35 -3.73
CA LEU A 4 9.33 -27.59 -2.41
C LEU A 4 8.54 -26.39 -1.90
N ALA A 5 8.99 -25.18 -2.21
CA ALA A 5 8.32 -23.93 -1.83
C ALA A 5 6.97 -23.76 -2.56
N ALA A 6 6.92 -24.11 -3.86
CA ALA A 6 5.69 -24.07 -4.65
C ALA A 6 4.60 -25.07 -4.17
N THR A 7 5.02 -26.15 -3.49
CA THR A 7 4.09 -27.17 -2.99
C THR A 7 3.57 -26.88 -1.59
N LEU A 8 4.21 -25.98 -0.85
CA LEU A 8 3.88 -25.73 0.56
C LEU A 8 2.93 -24.54 0.79
N ASP A 9 2.65 -23.72 -0.24
CA ASP A 9 1.83 -22.50 -0.08
C ASP A 9 2.22 -21.71 1.21
N ILE A 10 3.56 -21.70 1.48
CA ILE A 10 4.15 -20.94 2.56
C ILE A 10 4.12 -19.51 2.10
N ASN A 11 3.63 -18.61 2.91
CA ASN A 11 3.72 -17.16 2.68
C ASN A 11 5.17 -16.85 2.28
N CYS A 12 5.40 -16.60 0.98
CA CYS A 12 6.70 -16.12 0.53
C CYS A 12 6.97 -14.80 1.27
N ASP A 13 8.15 -14.69 1.87
CA ASP A 13 8.62 -13.42 2.43
C ASP A 13 8.49 -12.34 1.35
N CYS A 14 8.02 -11.15 1.68
CA CYS A 14 7.95 -10.00 0.76
C CYS A 14 9.27 -9.81 0.00
N LYS A 15 10.38 -10.17 0.62
CA LYS A 15 11.72 -10.19 0.06
C LYS A 15 11.85 -11.13 -1.14
N GLU A 16 11.27 -12.33 -1.09
CA GLU A 16 11.31 -13.29 -2.20
C GLU A 16 10.56 -12.77 -3.43
N TYR A 17 9.43 -12.08 -3.23
CA TYR A 17 8.72 -11.42 -4.34
C TYR A 17 9.56 -10.33 -5.00
N ILE A 18 10.29 -9.55 -4.22
CA ILE A 18 11.16 -8.49 -4.75
C ILE A 18 12.34 -9.10 -5.52
N ILE A 19 12.93 -10.18 -5.01
CA ILE A 19 14.03 -10.91 -5.68
C ILE A 19 13.53 -11.48 -7.02
N ASP A 20 12.40 -12.18 -7.03
CA ASP A 20 11.81 -12.74 -8.25
C ASP A 20 11.48 -11.62 -9.27
N TYR A 21 10.98 -10.48 -8.80
CA TYR A 21 10.76 -9.32 -9.66
C TYR A 21 12.06 -8.75 -10.24
N LEU A 22 13.13 -8.62 -9.44
CA LEU A 22 14.42 -8.16 -9.92
C LEU A 22 15.02 -9.11 -10.95
N GLU A 23 14.95 -10.42 -10.73
CA GLU A 23 15.43 -11.41 -11.69
C GLU A 23 14.73 -11.32 -13.05
N ARG A 24 13.43 -11.05 -13.05
CA ARG A 24 12.62 -11.03 -14.29
C ARG A 24 12.52 -9.68 -14.97
N ALA A 25 12.46 -8.60 -14.22
CA ALA A 25 12.11 -7.28 -14.72
C ALA A 25 13.27 -6.26 -14.71
N PHE A 26 14.40 -6.56 -14.04
CA PHE A 26 15.53 -5.62 -14.04
C PHE A 26 16.08 -5.44 -15.46
N PRO A 27 16.26 -4.20 -15.95
CA PRO A 27 16.62 -3.93 -17.33
C PRO A 27 18.11 -4.19 -17.58
N THR A 28 18.49 -5.45 -17.77
CA THR A 28 19.88 -5.86 -18.03
C THR A 28 20.23 -5.90 -19.52
N ARG A 29 19.24 -5.84 -20.41
CA ARG A 29 19.51 -5.88 -21.86
C ARG A 29 20.22 -4.63 -22.33
N GLN A 30 21.30 -4.83 -23.10
CA GLN A 30 21.98 -3.71 -23.76
C GLN A 30 21.10 -3.16 -24.87
N MET A 31 20.96 -1.82 -24.90
CA MET A 31 20.10 -1.13 -25.86
C MET A 31 20.96 -0.34 -26.84
N ARG A 32 20.61 -0.39 -28.13
CA ARG A 32 21.16 0.47 -29.16
C ARG A 32 20.21 1.64 -29.38
N VAL A 33 20.71 2.85 -29.15
CA VAL A 33 19.95 4.07 -29.43
C VAL A 33 20.23 4.54 -30.87
N PHE A 34 19.20 4.84 -31.60
CA PHE A 34 19.27 5.41 -32.96
C PHE A 34 18.18 6.47 -33.11
N LYS A 35 18.33 7.34 -34.14
CA LYS A 35 17.27 8.29 -34.49
C LYS A 35 16.44 7.68 -35.63
N ASP A 36 15.12 7.76 -35.51
CA ASP A 36 14.22 7.38 -36.59
C ASP A 36 14.19 8.45 -37.72
N ASP A 37 13.44 8.20 -38.75
CA ASP A 37 13.34 9.09 -39.96
C ASP A 37 12.79 10.48 -39.62
N THR A 38 12.19 10.64 -38.44
CA THR A 38 11.71 11.94 -37.90
C THR A 38 12.73 12.64 -37.01
N GLY A 39 13.91 12.04 -36.80
CA GLY A 39 14.93 12.53 -35.85
C GLY A 39 14.66 12.20 -34.38
N THR A 40 13.60 11.46 -34.10
CA THR A 40 13.23 11.06 -32.70
C THR A 40 14.13 9.93 -32.25
N PRO A 41 14.75 10.01 -31.03
CA PRO A 41 15.55 8.93 -30.49
C PRO A 41 14.68 7.72 -30.16
N ARG A 42 15.10 6.56 -30.69
CA ARG A 42 14.51 5.23 -30.46
C ARG A 42 15.56 4.31 -29.87
N SER A 43 15.12 3.32 -29.10
CA SER A 43 16.02 2.29 -28.58
C SER A 43 15.50 0.90 -28.95
N LEU A 44 16.42 0.03 -29.35
CA LEU A 44 16.15 -1.38 -29.63
C LEU A 44 17.10 -2.26 -28.81
N PRO A 45 16.64 -3.42 -28.31
CA PRO A 45 17.52 -4.40 -27.69
C PRO A 45 18.58 -4.89 -28.67
N MET A 46 19.82 -4.95 -28.23
CA MET A 46 20.91 -5.51 -29.02
C MET A 46 20.84 -7.04 -29.03
N VAL A 47 21.14 -7.60 -30.18
CA VAL A 47 21.36 -9.03 -30.37
C VAL A 47 22.75 -9.26 -30.96
N SER A 48 23.40 -10.36 -30.58
CA SER A 48 24.67 -10.80 -31.18
C SER A 48 24.48 -11.29 -32.61
N ASP A 49 25.55 -11.53 -33.33
CA ASP A 49 25.54 -12.05 -34.71
C ASP A 49 24.83 -13.43 -34.79
N ASP A 50 24.84 -14.18 -33.70
CA ASP A 50 24.19 -15.48 -33.58
C ASP A 50 22.68 -15.36 -33.13
N GLY A 51 22.14 -14.13 -33.02
CA GLY A 51 20.76 -13.89 -32.66
C GLY A 51 20.43 -13.95 -31.16
N HIS A 52 21.45 -14.08 -30.29
CA HIS A 52 21.26 -14.09 -28.85
C HIS A 52 21.18 -12.67 -28.25
N PRO A 53 20.39 -12.49 -27.17
CA PRO A 53 20.32 -11.21 -26.45
C PRO A 53 21.72 -10.81 -25.91
N VAL A 54 22.09 -9.54 -26.08
CA VAL A 54 23.29 -8.96 -25.46
C VAL A 54 22.88 -8.26 -24.16
N TYR A 55 23.58 -8.57 -23.08
CA TYR A 55 23.35 -7.99 -21.77
C TYR A 55 24.43 -6.97 -21.43
N ASN A 56 24.07 -5.97 -20.64
CA ASN A 56 25.00 -4.98 -20.12
C ASN A 56 25.60 -5.50 -18.80
N PRO A 57 26.93 -5.75 -18.74
CA PRO A 57 27.57 -6.31 -17.55
C PRO A 57 27.41 -5.42 -16.30
N GLU A 58 27.38 -4.10 -16.47
CA GLU A 58 27.19 -3.17 -15.34
C GLU A 58 25.77 -3.27 -14.77
N ALA A 59 24.77 -3.41 -15.64
CA ALA A 59 23.37 -3.56 -15.23
C ALA A 59 23.14 -4.93 -14.56
N GLU A 60 23.79 -6.00 -15.06
CA GLU A 60 23.76 -7.31 -14.40
C GLU A 60 24.43 -7.25 -13.03
N ALA A 61 25.61 -6.66 -12.91
CA ALA A 61 26.28 -6.48 -11.63
C ALA A 61 25.46 -5.64 -10.64
N ALA A 62 24.76 -4.60 -11.12
CA ALA A 62 23.88 -3.80 -10.28
C ALA A 62 22.68 -4.61 -9.78
N ARG A 63 22.02 -5.40 -10.64
CA ARG A 63 20.96 -6.32 -10.25
C ARG A 63 21.44 -7.31 -9.19
N ASP A 64 22.55 -7.96 -9.43
CA ASP A 64 23.08 -8.99 -8.55
C ASP A 64 23.47 -8.41 -7.18
N THR A 65 24.07 -7.24 -7.16
CA THR A 65 24.34 -6.48 -5.92
C THR A 65 23.07 -6.16 -5.13
N LEU A 66 21.96 -5.81 -5.80
CA LEU A 66 20.69 -5.59 -5.15
C LEU A 66 20.12 -6.87 -4.56
N ILE A 67 20.20 -7.98 -5.30
CA ILE A 67 19.75 -9.29 -4.83
C ILE A 67 20.59 -9.74 -3.61
N GLU A 68 21.90 -9.59 -3.65
CA GLU A 68 22.77 -9.88 -2.51
C GLU A 68 22.40 -9.06 -1.26
N LYS A 69 22.16 -7.75 -1.42
CA LYS A 69 21.71 -6.89 -0.32
C LYS A 69 20.38 -7.34 0.26
N LEU A 70 19.41 -7.70 -0.59
CA LEU A 70 18.12 -8.21 -0.15
C LEU A 70 18.26 -9.55 0.58
N CYS A 71 19.10 -10.45 0.07
CA CYS A 71 19.37 -11.74 0.72
C CYS A 71 20.02 -11.58 2.10
N ALA A 72 20.89 -10.57 2.26
CA ALA A 72 21.54 -10.26 3.53
C ALA A 72 20.62 -9.63 4.59
N MET A 73 19.46 -9.10 4.19
CA MET A 73 18.48 -8.55 5.14
C MET A 73 17.83 -9.66 5.95
N PRO A 74 17.48 -9.42 7.23
CA PRO A 74 16.69 -10.37 8.00
C PRO A 74 15.33 -10.61 7.33
N PRO A 75 14.70 -11.78 7.55
CA PRO A 75 13.36 -12.06 7.02
C PRO A 75 12.35 -11.05 7.59
N ILE A 76 11.46 -10.58 6.72
CA ILE A 76 10.40 -9.64 7.09
C ILE A 76 9.14 -10.46 7.38
N MET A 77 8.76 -10.47 8.64
CA MET A 77 7.53 -11.13 9.08
C MET A 77 6.30 -10.38 8.53
N SER A 78 5.29 -11.10 8.05
CA SER A 78 4.04 -10.45 7.65
C SER A 78 3.34 -9.81 8.85
N ALA A 79 2.57 -8.75 8.62
CA ALA A 79 1.79 -8.11 9.70
C ALA A 79 0.86 -9.10 10.40
N LEU A 80 0.28 -10.05 9.66
CA LEU A 80 -0.56 -11.11 10.20
C LEU A 80 0.21 -12.03 11.16
N ASP A 81 1.40 -12.47 10.76
CA ASP A 81 2.20 -13.38 11.58
C ASP A 81 2.75 -12.66 12.82
N ALA A 82 3.16 -11.41 12.68
CA ALA A 82 3.56 -10.57 13.81
C ALA A 82 2.43 -10.39 14.83
N LEU A 83 1.20 -10.17 14.38
CA LEU A 83 0.03 -10.08 15.28
C LEU A 83 -0.26 -11.41 15.97
N LEU A 84 -0.19 -12.52 15.26
CA LEU A 84 -0.44 -13.86 15.82
C LEU A 84 0.64 -14.25 16.84
N GLU A 85 1.90 -13.91 16.58
CA GLU A 85 3.00 -14.16 17.51
C GLU A 85 2.89 -13.29 18.75
N HIS A 86 2.61 -11.99 18.57
CA HIS A 86 2.56 -11.04 19.69
C HIS A 86 1.38 -11.29 20.64
N PHE A 87 0.18 -11.53 20.11
CA PHE A 87 -1.05 -11.67 20.91
C PHE A 87 -1.40 -13.12 21.23
N GLY A 88 -0.78 -14.07 20.57
CA GLY A 88 -1.02 -15.50 20.71
C GLY A 88 -2.25 -16.01 19.94
N HIS A 89 -2.14 -17.22 19.44
CA HIS A 89 -3.18 -17.87 18.64
C HIS A 89 -4.49 -18.10 19.40
N ASP A 90 -4.44 -18.20 20.72
CA ASP A 90 -5.62 -18.38 21.55
C ASP A 90 -6.46 -17.11 21.69
N ASN A 91 -5.84 -15.93 21.51
CA ASN A 91 -6.53 -14.64 21.60
C ASN A 91 -6.96 -14.10 20.25
N VAL A 92 -6.33 -14.54 19.16
CA VAL A 92 -6.57 -14.01 17.81
C VAL A 92 -7.29 -15.05 16.96
N ALA A 93 -8.48 -14.71 16.51
CA ALA A 93 -9.20 -15.45 15.49
C ALA A 93 -8.68 -15.04 14.10
N GLU A 94 -8.30 -16.00 13.29
CA GLU A 94 -7.85 -15.75 11.93
C GLU A 94 -8.85 -16.25 10.90
N VAL A 95 -9.33 -15.36 10.03
CA VAL A 95 -10.26 -15.65 8.94
C VAL A 95 -9.68 -15.14 7.63
N THR A 96 -8.68 -15.85 7.12
CA THR A 96 -7.97 -15.52 5.89
C THR A 96 -8.09 -16.65 4.86
N GLY A 97 -7.59 -16.42 3.65
CA GLY A 97 -7.54 -17.45 2.60
C GLY A 97 -6.37 -18.42 2.72
N ARG A 98 -5.44 -18.24 3.67
CA ARG A 98 -4.28 -19.12 3.76
C ARG A 98 -4.65 -20.50 4.29
N THR A 99 -4.08 -21.52 3.67
CA THR A 99 -4.35 -22.93 3.97
C THR A 99 -3.42 -23.54 4.99
N LYS A 100 -2.28 -22.88 5.26
CA LYS A 100 -1.24 -23.31 6.20
C LYS A 100 -0.66 -22.13 6.94
N ARG A 101 -0.21 -22.33 8.17
CA ARG A 101 0.54 -21.35 8.94
C ARG A 101 1.61 -22.03 9.80
N LEU A 102 2.68 -21.32 10.09
CA LEU A 102 3.64 -21.73 11.11
C LEU A 102 3.16 -21.23 12.46
N ILE A 103 3.16 -22.10 13.45
CA ILE A 103 2.91 -21.77 14.85
C ILE A 103 4.12 -22.16 15.67
N THR A 104 4.51 -21.30 16.62
CA THR A 104 5.54 -21.63 17.61
C THR A 104 4.85 -22.24 18.82
N ALA A 105 5.14 -23.51 19.06
CA ALA A 105 4.62 -24.22 20.24
C ALA A 105 5.29 -23.69 21.54
N SER A 106 4.71 -24.01 22.69
CA SER A 106 5.23 -23.59 23.99
C SER A 106 6.65 -24.10 24.31
N ASP A 107 7.11 -25.12 23.59
CA ASP A 107 8.47 -25.65 23.67
C ASP A 107 9.45 -24.96 22.68
N GLY A 108 9.03 -23.90 22.00
CA GLY A 108 9.81 -23.14 21.01
C GLY A 108 9.93 -23.82 19.64
N ARG A 109 9.32 -25.00 19.44
CA ARG A 109 9.36 -25.68 18.14
C ARG A 109 8.33 -25.10 17.19
N GLN A 110 8.74 -24.93 15.94
CA GLN A 110 7.82 -24.51 14.89
C GLN A 110 7.05 -25.72 14.35
N LYS A 111 5.74 -25.60 14.28
CA LYS A 111 4.82 -26.58 13.72
C LYS A 111 4.04 -25.97 12.57
N LEU A 112 3.97 -26.70 11.49
CA LEU A 112 3.08 -26.36 10.37
C LEU A 112 1.65 -26.82 10.67
N GLU A 113 0.73 -25.86 10.76
CA GLU A 113 -0.69 -26.11 10.96
C GLU A 113 -1.45 -25.97 9.63
N SER A 114 -2.24 -26.99 9.29
CA SER A 114 -3.14 -26.91 8.16
C SER A 114 -4.46 -26.24 8.54
N ARG A 115 -4.94 -25.36 7.69
CA ARG A 115 -6.17 -24.60 7.88
C ARG A 115 -7.18 -24.91 6.79
N SER A 116 -8.42 -25.03 7.18
CA SER A 116 -9.54 -25.29 6.28
C SER A 116 -10.63 -24.23 6.44
N ALA A 117 -11.61 -24.25 5.56
CA ALA A 117 -12.78 -23.38 5.68
C ALA A 117 -13.53 -23.60 7.02
N ARG A 118 -13.52 -24.84 7.55
CA ARG A 118 -14.09 -25.15 8.87
C ARG A 118 -13.32 -24.50 10.00
N THR A 119 -11.99 -24.45 9.90
CA THR A 119 -11.13 -23.75 10.88
C THR A 119 -11.49 -22.27 10.90
N SER A 120 -11.57 -21.60 9.76
CA SER A 120 -11.95 -20.19 9.67
C SER A 120 -13.36 -19.93 10.21
N GLN A 121 -14.28 -20.87 10.06
CA GLN A 121 -15.64 -20.77 10.61
C GLN A 121 -15.63 -20.89 12.14
N ALA A 122 -14.86 -21.82 12.69
CA ALA A 122 -14.71 -22.00 14.13
C ALA A 122 -14.04 -20.77 14.79
N GLU A 123 -13.01 -20.20 14.13
CA GLU A 123 -12.35 -18.98 14.56
C GLU A 123 -13.33 -17.79 14.61
N ALA A 124 -14.11 -17.56 13.55
CA ALA A 124 -15.13 -16.53 13.52
C ALA A 124 -16.18 -16.71 14.63
N ALA A 125 -16.63 -17.94 14.85
CA ALA A 125 -17.59 -18.26 15.90
C ALA A 125 -17.01 -18.01 17.31
N ALA A 126 -15.73 -18.31 17.52
CA ALA A 126 -15.04 -18.04 18.77
C ALA A 126 -14.96 -16.52 19.08
N PHE A 127 -14.69 -15.70 18.08
CA PHE A 127 -14.73 -14.24 18.20
C PHE A 127 -16.14 -13.73 18.49
N MET A 128 -17.15 -14.18 17.75
CA MET A 128 -18.54 -13.76 17.94
C MET A 128 -19.13 -14.22 19.28
N ALA A 129 -18.58 -15.27 19.88
CA ALA A 129 -18.93 -15.74 21.22
C ALA A 129 -18.10 -15.05 22.34
N GLY A 130 -17.14 -14.19 22.01
CA GLY A 130 -16.26 -13.54 22.99
C GLY A 130 -15.15 -14.44 23.55
N LYS A 131 -14.95 -15.65 23.01
CA LYS A 131 -13.87 -16.56 23.42
C LYS A 131 -12.51 -16.10 22.93
N LYS A 132 -12.45 -15.45 21.77
CA LYS A 132 -11.27 -14.77 21.22
C LYS A 132 -11.53 -13.28 21.16
N ARG A 133 -10.55 -12.48 21.60
CA ARG A 133 -10.71 -11.04 21.75
C ARG A 133 -10.46 -10.27 20.45
N MET A 134 -9.62 -10.81 19.58
CA MET A 134 -9.23 -10.19 18.31
C MET A 134 -9.68 -11.06 17.15
N LEU A 135 -9.97 -10.41 16.03
CA LEU A 135 -10.25 -11.07 14.75
C LEU A 135 -9.41 -10.39 13.66
N VAL A 136 -8.62 -11.17 12.94
CA VAL A 136 -7.97 -10.73 11.70
C VAL A 136 -8.65 -11.42 10.53
N PHE A 137 -9.08 -10.64 9.54
CA PHE A 137 -9.69 -11.18 8.33
C PHE A 137 -9.15 -10.50 7.08
N SER A 138 -9.09 -11.24 5.99
CA SER A 138 -8.79 -10.73 4.65
C SER A 138 -10.02 -10.77 3.77
N ASP A 139 -9.94 -10.17 2.57
CA ASP A 139 -11.01 -10.22 1.56
C ASP A 139 -11.48 -11.66 1.28
N ALA A 140 -10.53 -12.59 1.11
CA ALA A 140 -10.82 -13.99 0.81
C ALA A 140 -11.58 -14.69 1.94
N GLY A 141 -11.25 -14.39 3.19
CA GLY A 141 -11.89 -14.97 4.38
C GLY A 141 -13.16 -14.25 4.81
N GLY A 142 -13.31 -12.99 4.43
CA GLY A 142 -14.41 -12.13 4.86
C GLY A 142 -15.67 -12.21 3.99
N THR A 143 -15.62 -12.79 2.79
CA THR A 143 -16.76 -12.79 1.86
C THR A 143 -17.99 -13.50 2.45
N GLY A 144 -19.15 -12.83 2.42
CA GLY A 144 -20.41 -13.35 2.92
C GLY A 144 -20.58 -13.37 4.44
N ARG A 145 -19.59 -12.93 5.24
CA ARG A 145 -19.65 -12.95 6.70
C ARG A 145 -19.78 -11.55 7.29
N SER A 146 -20.27 -11.49 8.52
CA SER A 146 -20.37 -10.24 9.30
C SER A 146 -19.82 -10.46 10.70
N TYR A 147 -19.15 -9.44 11.23
CA TYR A 147 -18.46 -9.47 12.53
C TYR A 147 -18.92 -8.34 13.46
N HIS A 148 -20.03 -7.71 13.13
CA HIS A 148 -20.63 -6.62 13.92
C HIS A 148 -21.13 -7.13 15.29
N ALA A 149 -21.32 -6.23 16.23
CA ALA A 149 -21.90 -6.51 17.53
C ALA A 149 -23.42 -6.71 17.40
N SER A 150 -23.85 -7.80 16.74
CA SER A 150 -25.26 -8.10 16.54
C SER A 150 -25.98 -8.32 17.86
N LEU A 151 -27.24 -7.93 17.95
CA LEU A 151 -28.10 -8.23 19.09
C LEU A 151 -28.35 -9.74 19.29
N ASP A 152 -28.12 -10.55 18.22
CA ASP A 152 -28.31 -12.00 18.26
C ASP A 152 -27.08 -12.79 18.73
N VAL A 153 -25.96 -12.13 19.02
CA VAL A 153 -24.73 -12.82 19.45
C VAL A 153 -24.39 -12.49 20.88
N LEU A 154 -23.62 -13.39 21.53
CA LEU A 154 -23.20 -13.22 22.92
C LEU A 154 -22.28 -12.03 23.13
N ASN A 155 -21.34 -11.82 22.21
CA ASN A 155 -20.40 -10.73 22.28
C ASN A 155 -20.95 -9.46 21.62
N GLN A 156 -21.52 -8.60 22.41
CA GLN A 156 -22.07 -7.30 22.03
C GLN A 156 -21.14 -6.12 22.30
N GLU A 157 -19.88 -6.39 22.67
CA GLU A 157 -18.88 -5.35 22.89
C GLU A 157 -18.67 -4.51 21.62
N GLN A 158 -18.34 -3.23 21.83
CA GLN A 158 -18.04 -2.33 20.74
C GLN A 158 -16.88 -2.87 19.88
N ARG A 159 -17.09 -2.96 18.60
CA ARG A 159 -16.03 -3.35 17.65
C ARG A 159 -15.09 -2.18 17.39
N VAL A 160 -13.80 -2.37 17.63
CA VAL A 160 -12.77 -1.47 17.15
C VAL A 160 -12.16 -2.11 15.90
N HIS A 161 -12.44 -1.52 14.75
CA HIS A 161 -11.98 -2.03 13.47
C HIS A 161 -10.71 -1.27 13.04
N LEU A 162 -9.57 -1.94 13.09
CA LEU A 162 -8.29 -1.44 12.64
C LEU A 162 -8.11 -1.81 11.17
N LEU A 163 -7.97 -0.81 10.30
CA LEU A 163 -7.66 -1.01 8.88
C LEU A 163 -6.16 -0.93 8.69
N LEU A 164 -5.48 -2.08 8.64
CA LEU A 164 -4.01 -2.18 8.58
C LEU A 164 -3.48 -2.04 7.16
N GLU A 165 -4.11 -2.71 6.20
CA GLU A 165 -3.67 -2.76 4.81
C GLU A 165 -4.84 -2.38 3.90
N PRO A 166 -5.08 -1.09 3.66
CA PRO A 166 -6.20 -0.62 2.86
C PRO A 166 -6.14 -1.07 1.39
N GLY A 167 -4.94 -1.38 0.88
CA GLY A 167 -4.72 -1.80 -0.50
C GLY A 167 -5.05 -0.70 -1.53
N TRP A 168 -4.98 -1.06 -2.81
CA TRP A 168 -5.22 -0.14 -3.93
C TRP A 168 -6.71 0.05 -4.28
N ARG A 169 -7.59 -0.81 -3.75
CA ARG A 169 -9.01 -0.84 -4.09
C ARG A 169 -9.85 -0.36 -2.91
N ALA A 170 -10.24 0.89 -2.94
CA ALA A 170 -11.09 1.51 -1.92
C ALA A 170 -12.42 0.78 -1.71
N ASP A 171 -13.03 0.24 -2.78
CA ASP A 171 -14.27 -0.55 -2.69
C ASP A 171 -14.12 -1.79 -1.79
N ARG A 172 -12.98 -2.48 -1.85
CA ARG A 172 -12.69 -3.63 -0.97
C ARG A 172 -12.52 -3.21 0.48
N ALA A 173 -11.76 -2.13 0.73
CA ALA A 173 -11.60 -1.59 2.07
C ALA A 173 -12.96 -1.21 2.68
N ILE A 174 -13.81 -0.49 1.93
CA ILE A 174 -15.16 -0.11 2.37
C ILE A 174 -16.05 -1.33 2.62
N GLN A 175 -15.97 -2.35 1.76
CA GLN A 175 -16.68 -3.63 2.01
C GLN A 175 -16.17 -4.31 3.29
N GLY A 176 -14.87 -4.24 3.56
CA GLY A 176 -14.26 -4.71 4.82
C GLY A 176 -14.83 -3.98 6.03
N LEU A 177 -14.88 -2.64 6.01
CA LEU A 177 -15.50 -1.82 7.06
C LEU A 177 -16.97 -2.21 7.28
N GLY A 178 -17.71 -2.48 6.21
CA GLY A 178 -19.09 -2.96 6.26
C GLY A 178 -19.28 -4.32 6.94
N ARG A 179 -18.20 -5.10 7.21
CA ARG A 179 -18.31 -6.37 7.96
C ARG A 179 -18.57 -6.17 9.44
N THR A 180 -18.13 -5.04 9.98
CA THR A 180 -18.29 -4.69 11.39
C THR A 180 -19.40 -3.66 11.63
N HIS A 181 -19.94 -3.06 10.57
CA HIS A 181 -21.03 -2.09 10.63
C HIS A 181 -22.25 -2.60 9.85
N ARG A 182 -23.31 -2.96 10.57
CA ARG A 182 -24.56 -3.52 10.02
C ARG A 182 -25.77 -3.00 10.78
N THR A 183 -26.95 -3.15 10.19
CA THR A 183 -28.21 -3.02 10.92
C THR A 183 -28.30 -4.07 12.04
N HIS A 184 -29.15 -3.86 13.02
CA HIS A 184 -29.38 -4.79 14.14
C HIS A 184 -28.11 -5.00 15.01
N GLN A 185 -27.38 -3.93 15.28
CA GLN A 185 -26.17 -3.93 16.12
C GLN A 185 -26.43 -3.26 17.48
N ALA A 186 -25.84 -3.81 18.53
CA ALA A 186 -25.95 -3.26 19.89
C ALA A 186 -25.15 -1.96 20.03
N THR A 187 -23.97 -1.88 19.39
CA THR A 187 -23.08 -0.72 19.45
C THR A 187 -22.51 -0.43 18.05
N THR A 188 -22.29 0.87 17.77
CA THR A 188 -21.63 1.31 16.55
C THR A 188 -20.14 0.98 16.61
N PRO A 189 -19.53 0.48 15.53
CA PRO A 189 -18.10 0.22 15.50
C PRO A 189 -17.30 1.51 15.51
N LEU A 190 -16.09 1.43 16.04
CA LEU A 190 -15.08 2.47 15.97
C LEU A 190 -14.06 2.08 14.89
N PHE A 191 -13.92 2.89 13.85
CA PHE A 191 -12.95 2.68 12.78
C PHE A 191 -11.65 3.40 13.08
N ARG A 192 -10.52 2.73 12.82
CA ARG A 192 -9.16 3.25 12.97
C ARG A 192 -8.30 2.81 11.79
N PRO A 193 -8.11 3.67 10.79
CA PRO A 193 -7.06 3.44 9.79
C PRO A 193 -5.71 3.52 10.49
N VAL A 194 -4.83 2.60 10.14
CA VAL A 194 -3.47 2.51 10.67
C VAL A 194 -2.49 2.79 9.54
N THR A 195 -1.58 3.72 9.76
CA THR A 195 -0.47 4.04 8.86
C THR A 195 0.81 4.04 9.65
N THR A 196 1.92 3.81 8.97
CA THR A 196 3.25 3.97 9.57
C THR A 196 3.70 5.43 9.48
N ASP A 197 4.92 5.70 9.91
CA ASP A 197 5.60 6.99 9.73
C ASP A 197 6.07 7.26 8.28
N CYS A 198 5.84 6.31 7.37
CA CYS A 198 6.05 6.51 5.94
C CYS A 198 4.85 7.26 5.34
N LYS A 199 4.98 8.57 5.11
CA LYS A 199 3.88 9.43 4.65
C LYS A 199 3.32 9.06 3.28
N GLY A 200 4.08 8.36 2.45
CA GLY A 200 3.59 7.80 1.19
C GLY A 200 2.40 6.86 1.35
N GLU A 201 2.22 6.24 2.51
CA GLU A 201 1.05 5.40 2.81
C GLU A 201 -0.26 6.19 2.85
N LEU A 202 -0.22 7.51 3.10
CA LEU A 202 -1.39 8.39 3.06
C LEU A 202 -2.11 8.35 1.71
N ARG A 203 -1.41 7.96 0.64
CA ARG A 203 -2.03 7.75 -0.65
C ARG A 203 -3.11 6.67 -0.64
N PHE A 204 -2.92 5.59 0.11
CA PHE A 204 -3.90 4.50 0.20
C PHE A 204 -5.13 4.95 0.99
N THR A 205 -4.93 5.63 2.10
CA THR A 205 -6.01 6.19 2.92
C THR A 205 -6.78 7.29 2.16
N SER A 206 -6.07 8.12 1.38
CA SER A 206 -6.67 9.12 0.50
C SER A 206 -7.62 8.51 -0.54
N THR A 207 -7.26 7.37 -1.12
CA THR A 207 -8.13 6.68 -2.08
C THR A 207 -9.45 6.25 -1.43
N ILE A 208 -9.41 5.83 -0.17
CA ILE A 208 -10.60 5.48 0.61
C ILE A 208 -11.41 6.74 0.95
N ALA A 209 -10.74 7.80 1.42
CA ALA A 209 -11.36 9.09 1.73
C ALA A 209 -12.15 9.62 0.53
N ARG A 210 -11.52 9.68 -0.64
CA ARG A 210 -12.17 10.10 -1.89
C ARG A 210 -13.40 9.26 -2.22
N ARG A 211 -13.34 7.95 -2.03
CA ARG A 211 -14.48 7.06 -2.30
C ARG A 211 -15.63 7.29 -1.33
N LEU A 212 -15.32 7.52 -0.06
CA LEU A 212 -16.32 7.86 0.96
C LEU A 212 -16.96 9.21 0.67
N ASP A 213 -16.20 10.21 0.26
CA ASP A 213 -16.69 11.52 -0.17
C ASP A 213 -17.67 11.38 -1.34
N SER A 214 -17.32 10.59 -2.35
CA SER A 214 -18.18 10.32 -3.51
C SER A 214 -19.49 9.66 -3.09
N LEU A 215 -19.44 8.71 -2.17
CA LEU A 215 -20.64 8.05 -1.61
C LEU A 215 -21.45 9.02 -0.74
N GLY A 216 -20.81 9.86 0.06
CA GLY A 216 -21.44 10.90 0.86
C GLY A 216 -22.11 11.96 0.01
N ALA A 217 -21.53 12.33 -1.14
CA ALA A 217 -22.15 13.25 -2.09
C ALA A 217 -23.43 12.67 -2.71
N LEU A 218 -23.48 11.35 -2.93
CA LEU A 218 -24.67 10.65 -3.40
C LEU A 218 -25.75 10.50 -2.33
N THR A 219 -25.35 10.49 -1.04
CA THR A 219 -26.25 10.24 0.10
C THR A 219 -26.52 11.49 0.95
N ARG A 220 -26.25 12.68 0.46
CA ARG A 220 -26.42 13.97 1.19
C ARG A 220 -27.80 14.20 1.84
N GLY A 221 -28.75 13.28 1.69
CA GLY A 221 -30.01 13.24 2.43
C GLY A 221 -29.94 12.60 3.82
N GLN A 222 -28.88 11.87 4.15
CA GLN A 222 -28.71 11.21 5.44
C GLN A 222 -27.45 11.73 6.16
N ARG A 223 -27.64 12.71 7.04
CA ARG A 223 -26.59 13.34 7.87
C ARG A 223 -25.94 12.43 8.93
N GLN A 224 -26.18 11.13 8.92
CA GLN A 224 -25.74 10.20 9.98
C GLN A 224 -25.23 8.86 9.42
N THR A 225 -24.35 8.87 8.44
CA THR A 225 -23.61 7.65 8.10
C THR A 225 -22.32 7.60 8.89
N GLY A 226 -22.00 6.42 9.46
CA GLY A 226 -20.85 6.18 10.37
C GLY A 226 -19.45 6.41 9.81
N GLY A 227 -19.32 7.18 8.73
CA GLY A 227 -18.06 7.66 8.17
C GLY A 227 -17.77 9.13 8.47
N GLN A 228 -18.68 9.85 9.12
CA GLN A 228 -18.44 11.24 9.48
C GLN A 228 -17.37 11.34 10.58
N GLY A 229 -16.23 11.95 10.25
CA GLY A 229 -15.07 12.12 11.13
C GLY A 229 -14.00 11.05 11.01
N LEU A 230 -14.13 10.08 10.07
CA LEU A 230 -13.06 9.13 9.80
C LEU A 230 -11.96 9.75 8.94
N PHE A 231 -12.31 10.66 8.03
CA PHE A 231 -11.40 11.38 7.15
C PHE A 231 -11.76 12.87 7.10
N ASP A 232 -10.73 13.70 7.09
CA ASP A 232 -10.82 15.13 6.84
C ASP A 232 -10.78 15.41 5.31
N PRO A 233 -11.34 16.51 4.79
CA PRO A 233 -11.12 16.94 3.41
C PRO A 233 -9.64 17.02 3.02
N ALA A 234 -8.74 17.32 3.97
CA ALA A 234 -7.31 17.33 3.79
C ALA A 234 -6.72 15.93 3.51
N ASP A 235 -7.39 14.86 3.94
CA ASP A 235 -6.98 13.48 3.67
C ASP A 235 -7.18 13.06 2.21
N ASN A 236 -7.98 13.81 1.44
CA ASN A 236 -8.16 13.57 0.02
C ASN A 236 -7.05 14.25 -0.79
N LEU A 237 -5.95 13.55 -0.98
CA LEU A 237 -4.78 14.02 -1.75
C LEU A 237 -5.04 14.25 -3.24
N GLU A 238 -6.24 14.01 -3.74
CA GLU A 238 -6.65 14.28 -5.12
C GLU A 238 -7.78 15.32 -5.19
N SER A 239 -8.04 16.05 -4.10
CA SER A 239 -9.00 17.14 -4.05
C SER A 239 -8.55 18.35 -4.88
N GLU A 240 -9.45 19.28 -5.14
CA GLU A 240 -9.11 20.56 -5.77
C GLU A 240 -8.07 21.34 -4.95
N TYR A 241 -8.16 21.29 -3.63
CA TYR A 241 -7.19 21.90 -2.71
C TYR A 241 -5.80 21.25 -2.87
N ALA A 242 -5.74 19.92 -2.97
CA ALA A 242 -4.49 19.20 -3.16
C ALA A 242 -3.87 19.49 -4.54
N CYS A 243 -4.69 19.53 -5.60
CA CYS A 243 -4.22 19.90 -6.94
C CYS A 243 -3.64 21.32 -6.95
N ALA A 244 -4.33 22.28 -6.34
CA ALA A 244 -3.86 23.65 -6.25
C ALA A 244 -2.61 23.78 -5.35
N ALA A 245 -2.52 23.01 -4.27
CA ALA A 245 -1.34 22.94 -3.41
C ALA A 245 -0.12 22.38 -4.17
N LEU A 246 -0.32 21.36 -5.01
CA LEU A 246 0.75 20.79 -5.83
C LEU A 246 1.32 21.80 -6.84
N LEU A 247 0.47 22.60 -7.48
CA LEU A 247 0.95 23.66 -8.38
C LEU A 247 1.81 24.68 -7.60
N SER A 248 1.38 25.10 -6.42
CA SER A 248 2.19 25.98 -5.56
C SER A 248 3.49 25.30 -5.09
N TRP A 249 3.47 24.00 -4.85
CA TRP A 249 4.68 23.25 -4.51
C TRP A 249 5.68 23.27 -5.67
N PHE A 250 5.24 23.11 -6.93
CA PHE A 250 6.11 23.23 -8.10
C PHE A 250 6.68 24.64 -8.27
N ASP A 251 5.88 25.70 -8.03
CA ASP A 251 6.34 27.07 -8.06
C ASP A 251 7.45 27.33 -7.00
N LEU A 252 7.24 26.82 -5.79
CA LEU A 252 8.23 26.92 -4.70
C LEU A 252 9.50 26.12 -5.01
N LEU A 253 9.36 24.95 -5.62
CA LEU A 253 10.49 24.13 -6.07
C LEU A 253 11.34 24.87 -7.10
N ALA A 254 10.70 25.44 -8.13
CA ALA A 254 11.38 26.20 -9.17
C ALA A 254 12.05 27.47 -8.63
N ALA A 255 11.43 28.10 -7.63
CA ALA A 255 11.99 29.27 -6.95
C ALA A 255 13.10 28.92 -5.93
N GLY A 256 13.44 27.64 -5.74
CA GLY A 256 14.43 27.18 -4.77
C GLY A 256 14.05 27.46 -3.31
N LYS A 257 12.75 27.50 -3.00
CA LYS A 257 12.22 27.87 -1.67
C LYS A 257 11.82 26.65 -0.81
N LEU A 258 11.97 25.44 -1.33
CA LEU A 258 11.72 24.21 -0.58
C LEU A 258 12.98 23.77 0.16
N ALA A 259 12.79 23.21 1.34
CA ALA A 259 13.88 22.67 2.14
C ALA A 259 14.20 21.22 1.79
N SER A 260 13.24 20.48 1.24
CA SER A 260 13.33 19.04 1.00
C SER A 260 14.26 18.69 -0.16
N THR A 261 14.20 19.44 -1.27
CA THR A 261 14.91 19.11 -2.50
C THR A 261 15.08 20.33 -3.40
N THR A 262 16.01 20.22 -4.36
CA THR A 262 16.15 21.18 -5.46
C THR A 262 15.42 20.68 -6.71
N LEU A 263 15.17 21.58 -7.66
CA LEU A 263 14.52 21.26 -8.92
C LEU A 263 15.27 20.16 -9.69
N ASP A 264 16.59 20.30 -9.82
CA ASP A 264 17.43 19.35 -10.55
C ASP A 264 17.46 17.97 -9.86
N ASP A 265 17.65 17.92 -8.53
CA ASP A 265 17.66 16.66 -7.78
C ASP A 265 16.29 15.96 -7.85
N PHE A 266 15.21 16.73 -7.71
CA PHE A 266 13.86 16.19 -7.83
C PHE A 266 13.58 15.61 -9.21
N GLN A 267 13.87 16.33 -10.29
CA GLN A 267 13.69 15.83 -11.65
C GLN A 267 14.54 14.59 -11.92
N HIS A 268 15.80 14.59 -11.49
CA HIS A 268 16.70 13.45 -11.65
C HIS A 268 16.19 12.19 -10.95
N ARG A 269 15.77 12.32 -9.67
CA ARG A 269 15.29 11.17 -8.87
C ARG A 269 13.94 10.64 -9.30
N THR A 270 13.04 11.52 -9.70
CA THR A 270 11.65 11.13 -10.03
C THR A 270 11.44 10.84 -11.50
N GLY A 271 12.32 11.32 -12.38
CA GLY A 271 12.13 11.29 -13.83
C GLY A 271 10.93 12.12 -14.29
N LEU A 272 10.51 13.11 -13.49
CA LEU A 272 9.49 14.08 -13.88
C LEU A 272 10.18 15.29 -14.52
N GLU A 273 9.93 15.50 -15.82
CA GLU A 273 10.42 16.67 -16.54
C GLU A 273 9.46 17.82 -16.31
N LEU A 274 9.82 18.76 -15.42
CA LEU A 274 9.01 19.92 -15.07
C LEU A 274 9.31 21.14 -15.93
N CYS A 275 10.51 21.20 -16.51
CA CYS A 275 10.97 22.32 -17.33
C CYS A 275 11.00 21.95 -18.81
N ASP A 276 10.90 22.98 -19.64
CA ASP A 276 11.19 22.92 -21.08
C ASP A 276 12.71 22.92 -21.36
N LYS A 277 13.09 23.02 -22.63
CA LYS A 277 14.49 23.04 -23.07
C LYS A 277 15.24 24.30 -22.64
N ASP A 278 14.51 25.36 -22.32
CA ASP A 278 15.04 26.67 -21.91
C ASP A 278 15.12 26.81 -20.39
N GLY A 279 14.74 25.72 -19.65
CA GLY A 279 14.77 25.70 -18.20
C GLY A 279 13.57 26.38 -17.52
N VAL A 280 12.55 26.75 -18.30
CA VAL A 280 11.32 27.37 -17.79
C VAL A 280 10.31 26.28 -17.44
N LEU A 281 9.56 26.46 -16.35
CA LEU A 281 8.48 25.55 -15.97
C LEU A 281 7.48 25.41 -17.12
N LYS A 282 7.08 24.17 -17.42
CA LYS A 282 6.08 23.88 -18.44
C LYS A 282 4.72 24.44 -18.01
N ASP A 283 3.91 24.90 -18.95
CA ASP A 283 2.54 25.34 -18.69
C ASP A 283 1.65 24.17 -18.20
N GLU A 284 1.91 22.96 -18.69
CA GLU A 284 1.21 21.75 -18.31
C GLU A 284 2.07 20.91 -17.34
N MET A 285 1.70 20.94 -16.07
CA MET A 285 2.36 20.19 -15.02
C MET A 285 1.88 18.74 -14.94
N PRO A 286 2.72 17.80 -14.43
CA PRO A 286 2.29 16.43 -14.22
C PRO A 286 1.05 16.36 -13.31
N PRO A 287 0.06 15.51 -13.64
CA PRO A 287 -1.11 15.33 -12.80
C PRO A 287 -0.70 14.74 -11.43
N ILE A 288 -1.47 15.05 -10.40
CA ILE A 288 -1.18 14.70 -9.02
C ILE A 288 -0.95 13.18 -8.82
N GLN A 289 -1.68 12.31 -9.52
CA GLN A 289 -1.48 10.88 -9.44
C GLN A 289 -0.09 10.46 -9.94
N ARG A 290 0.42 11.12 -11.00
CA ARG A 290 1.76 10.84 -11.52
C ARG A 290 2.82 11.29 -10.54
N TRP A 291 2.65 12.47 -9.95
CA TRP A 291 3.54 12.99 -8.91
C TRP A 291 3.56 12.07 -7.69
N LEU A 292 2.40 11.73 -7.12
CA LEU A 292 2.27 10.80 -6.00
C LEU A 292 2.94 9.44 -6.27
N ASN A 293 2.82 8.91 -7.50
CA ASN A 293 3.48 7.65 -7.88
C ASN A 293 5.00 7.76 -7.88
N ARG A 294 5.52 8.88 -8.35
CA ARG A 294 6.97 9.06 -8.49
C ARG A 294 7.66 9.29 -7.17
N ILE A 295 7.04 10.03 -6.25
CA ILE A 295 7.64 10.26 -4.93
C ILE A 295 7.67 9.00 -4.06
N LEU A 296 6.82 8.00 -4.30
CA LEU A 296 6.88 6.72 -3.58
C LEU A 296 8.20 5.95 -3.82
N ALA A 297 8.90 6.23 -4.91
CA ALA A 297 10.20 5.62 -5.21
C ALA A 297 11.39 6.32 -4.51
N LEU A 298 11.16 7.44 -3.84
CA LEU A 298 12.20 8.18 -3.13
C LEU A 298 12.52 7.53 -1.77
N PRO A 299 13.74 7.74 -1.23
CA PRO A 299 14.06 7.35 0.14
C PRO A 299 13.04 7.93 1.14
N ILE A 300 12.66 7.15 2.16
CA ILE A 300 11.58 7.51 3.11
C ILE A 300 11.77 8.91 3.72
N ALA A 301 12.99 9.26 4.14
CA ALA A 301 13.26 10.58 4.72
C ALA A 301 12.94 11.73 3.76
N LEU A 302 13.35 11.61 2.49
CA LEU A 302 13.07 12.60 1.47
C LEU A 302 11.59 12.64 1.11
N GLN A 303 10.98 11.46 0.97
CA GLN A 303 9.56 11.32 0.73
C GLN A 303 8.75 12.03 1.82
N ASN A 304 9.07 11.78 3.10
CA ASN A 304 8.39 12.39 4.22
C ASN A 304 8.56 13.92 4.23
N SER A 305 9.75 14.44 3.95
CA SER A 305 9.99 15.89 3.87
C SER A 305 9.15 16.56 2.78
N ILE A 306 9.07 15.94 1.60
CA ILE A 306 8.25 16.43 0.48
C ILE A 306 6.75 16.39 0.85
N PHE A 307 6.30 15.31 1.50
CA PHE A 307 4.92 15.22 1.98
C PHE A 307 4.59 16.27 3.04
N ASP A 308 5.52 16.60 3.96
CA ASP A 308 5.30 17.64 4.96
C ASP A 308 5.05 19.00 4.32
N GLU A 309 5.87 19.38 3.34
CA GLU A 309 5.69 20.61 2.59
C GLU A 309 4.35 20.63 1.85
N PHE A 310 4.01 19.52 1.17
CA PHE A 310 2.78 19.39 0.40
C PHE A 310 1.52 19.44 1.30
N LEU A 311 1.51 18.70 2.40
CA LEU A 311 0.39 18.67 3.34
C LEU A 311 0.16 20.03 4.00
N SER A 312 1.24 20.72 4.37
CA SER A 312 1.15 22.10 4.91
C SER A 312 0.49 23.08 3.92
N LEU A 313 0.78 22.93 2.63
CA LEU A 313 0.12 23.73 1.59
C LEU A 313 -1.36 23.38 1.42
N ILE A 314 -1.74 22.11 1.59
CA ILE A 314 -3.16 21.70 1.58
C ILE A 314 -3.88 22.31 2.78
N GLU A 315 -3.33 22.15 4.00
CA GLU A 315 -3.93 22.69 5.23
C GLU A 315 -4.17 24.19 5.15
N THR A 316 -3.19 24.92 4.62
CA THR A 316 -3.31 26.36 4.41
C THR A 316 -4.49 26.71 3.49
N ARG A 317 -4.74 25.91 2.47
CA ARG A 317 -5.83 26.14 1.50
C ARG A 317 -7.20 25.70 2.00
N VAL A 318 -7.26 24.67 2.83
CA VAL A 318 -8.52 24.20 3.45
C VAL A 318 -8.99 25.18 4.53
N SER A 319 -8.03 25.84 5.21
CA SER A 319 -8.30 26.80 6.28
C SER A 319 -8.64 28.24 5.79
N ALA A 320 -8.36 28.53 4.52
CA ALA A 320 -8.61 29.84 3.89
C ALA A 320 -10.01 29.90 3.28
#